data_9565773b64bcf1eb37f4c9a228dc1869
#
_entry.id   9565773b64bcf1eb37f4c9a228dc1869
#
_cell.length_a   1.000
_cell.length_b   1.000
_cell.length_c   1.000
_cell.angle_alpha   90.00
_cell.angle_beta   90.00
_cell.angle_gamma   90.00
#
_symmetry.space_group_name_H-M   'P 1'
#
loop_
_entity.id
_entity.type
_entity.pdbx_description
1 polymer ?
#
loop_
_entity_poly.entity_id
_entity_poly.type
_entity_poly.pdbx_seq_one_letter_code
_entity_poly.pdbx_strand_id
1 'polypeptide(L)'
;MTTVQTVSTTPYSDQKPGTSGLRKKVPTFQQEHYLENFVQSIFDSLDGIQNQTLVLGGDGRYYNRTAIQIILKMAAANGFGKVLVGQGGILSTPAASCVIRKNQAFGGIILSASHNPGGPDEDFGIKYNIDNGGPAPEKVTSAIFDCSKTIREYKILAVTDVDLDRIGTTTLGNMTVEVIDSVADYAAQMETLFDFAQIQQLVSGGDFRLCIDPLHAVTGPYAKAIFERRLNAPAGTVQNGEPLEDFGGGHPDPNLVYAKSLVDVMFQPDGPDFGAASDGDGDRNMVLGQNFFVTPSDSLAVLAANATLVPGYRDGLAGIARSMPTSQAPDRVAEKLGIECYETPTGWKFFGNLLDADKATLCGEESFGTGSNHIREKDGLWAVLFWLNILAVKQQSVEAIVKEHWATYGRNFYSRHDYEGVDSDRANTLMSNLRAAIGSMAGQTFGNYEVAYADDFSYTDPVDGSVASQQGIRIGFTDGSRIIFRLSGTGTQGATLRLYVERYEADTSKHDQDTQAALADLITLADEIAQIKALTGRDAPTVIT
;
A
#
# COMPACT_ATOMS: atom_id res chain seq x y z
N MET A 1 -6.74 42.90 7.85
CA MET A 1 -5.46 42.29 7.41
C MET A 1 -5.34 40.95 8.10
N THR A 2 -5.13 39.91 7.34
CA THR A 2 -4.90 38.55 7.87
C THR A 2 -3.53 38.54 8.55
N THR A 3 -3.49 38.25 9.85
CA THR A 3 -2.26 38.32 10.63
C THR A 3 -1.70 36.91 10.83
N VAL A 4 -0.44 36.73 10.45
CA VAL A 4 0.33 35.54 10.82
C VAL A 4 0.58 35.57 12.32
N GLN A 5 0.20 34.51 13.00
CA GLN A 5 0.51 34.30 14.41
C GLN A 5 1.68 33.33 14.53
N THR A 6 2.66 33.70 15.36
CA THR A 6 3.71 32.78 15.82
C THR A 6 3.31 32.29 17.21
N VAL A 7 3.11 30.99 17.34
CA VAL A 7 2.65 30.35 18.57
C VAL A 7 3.80 29.55 19.17
N SER A 8 4.14 29.85 20.43
CA SER A 8 5.15 29.10 21.17
C SER A 8 4.68 27.70 21.50
N THR A 9 5.58 26.72 21.41
CA THR A 9 5.28 25.31 21.68
C THR A 9 6.46 24.59 22.31
N THR A 10 6.25 23.36 22.69
CA THR A 10 7.27 22.42 23.20
C THR A 10 7.29 21.16 22.35
N PRO A 11 8.49 20.57 22.11
CA PRO A 11 8.59 19.35 21.31
C PRO A 11 7.93 18.15 21.99
N TYR A 12 7.40 17.25 21.18
CA TYR A 12 7.01 15.91 21.55
C TYR A 12 8.12 14.92 21.20
N SER A 13 8.39 13.95 22.05
CA SER A 13 9.50 13.00 21.87
C SER A 13 9.15 11.83 20.94
N ASP A 14 7.87 11.65 20.61
CA ASP A 14 7.33 10.47 19.95
C ASP A 14 6.89 10.71 18.50
N GLN A 15 7.24 11.87 17.91
CA GLN A 15 6.86 12.24 16.53
C GLN A 15 7.80 11.66 15.46
N LYS A 16 8.29 10.43 15.69
CA LYS A 16 9.13 9.73 14.72
C LYS A 16 8.25 9.08 13.63
N PRO A 17 8.41 9.47 12.35
CA PRO A 17 7.72 8.80 11.26
C PRO A 17 8.15 7.34 11.13
N GLY A 18 7.18 6.46 10.81
CA GLY A 18 7.45 5.11 10.33
C GLY A 18 7.66 5.07 8.81
N THR A 19 7.58 3.87 8.22
CA THR A 19 7.73 3.64 6.77
C THR A 19 6.71 4.43 5.94
N SER A 20 5.51 4.68 6.47
CA SER A 20 4.40 5.36 5.78
C SER A 20 3.88 6.54 6.59
N GLY A 21 4.76 7.39 7.09
CA GLY A 21 4.43 8.59 7.84
C GLY A 21 4.30 8.38 9.35
N LEU A 22 3.84 9.42 10.04
CA LEU A 22 3.57 9.38 11.48
C LEU A 22 2.16 8.88 11.71
N ARG A 23 2.01 7.80 12.47
CA ARG A 23 0.71 7.21 12.86
C ARG A 23 0.59 7.14 14.35
N LYS A 24 -0.50 7.65 14.89
CA LYS A 24 -0.85 7.62 16.32
C LYS A 24 -2.37 7.56 16.45
N LYS A 25 -2.85 7.29 17.65
CA LYS A 25 -4.28 7.43 17.97
C LYS A 25 -4.74 8.88 17.82
N VAL A 26 -5.99 9.09 17.41
CA VAL A 26 -6.59 10.43 17.28
C VAL A 26 -6.41 11.28 18.56
N PRO A 27 -6.65 10.77 19.78
CA PRO A 27 -6.43 11.57 21.01
C PRO A 27 -4.98 12.07 21.18
N THR A 28 -3.99 11.37 20.60
CA THR A 28 -2.60 11.85 20.60
C THR A 28 -2.44 13.06 19.68
N PHE A 29 -3.02 13.00 18.47
CA PHE A 29 -2.99 14.14 17.54
C PHE A 29 -3.80 15.34 18.03
N GLN A 30 -4.79 15.12 18.88
CA GLN A 30 -5.61 16.18 19.50
C GLN A 30 -4.95 16.82 20.74
N GLN A 31 -3.78 16.34 21.18
CA GLN A 31 -3.03 17.04 22.22
C GLN A 31 -2.64 18.44 21.74
N GLU A 32 -2.51 19.36 22.69
CA GLU A 32 -2.20 20.76 22.39
C GLU A 32 -0.94 20.88 21.52
N HIS A 33 -1.06 21.48 20.33
CA HIS A 33 0.01 21.70 19.35
C HIS A 33 0.68 20.44 18.76
N TYR A 34 0.15 19.23 18.99
CA TYR A 34 0.79 18.00 18.51
C TYR A 34 0.85 17.93 16.98
N LEU A 35 -0.28 18.17 16.31
CA LEU A 35 -0.36 18.20 14.83
C LEU A 35 0.46 19.36 14.27
N GLU A 36 0.30 20.55 14.84
CA GLU A 36 0.97 21.76 14.39
C GLU A 36 2.49 21.63 14.47
N ASN A 37 3.01 21.03 15.54
CA ASN A 37 4.44 20.76 15.68
C ASN A 37 4.97 19.87 14.55
N PHE A 38 4.24 18.81 14.22
CA PHE A 38 4.69 17.92 13.16
C PHE A 38 4.59 18.58 11.78
N VAL A 39 3.52 19.31 11.51
CA VAL A 39 3.33 20.04 10.23
C VAL A 39 4.41 21.13 10.07
N GLN A 40 4.70 21.92 11.13
CA GLN A 40 5.77 22.92 11.07
C GLN A 40 7.12 22.25 10.86
N SER A 41 7.36 21.09 11.49
CA SER A 41 8.61 20.34 11.30
C SER A 41 8.77 19.84 9.86
N ILE A 42 7.67 19.49 9.18
CA ILE A 42 7.70 19.19 7.74
C ILE A 42 8.16 20.46 7.00
N PHE A 43 7.51 21.61 7.22
CA PHE A 43 7.81 22.83 6.48
C PHE A 43 9.23 23.36 6.75
N ASP A 44 9.70 23.28 8.00
CA ASP A 44 11.04 23.74 8.38
C ASP A 44 12.17 22.84 7.86
N SER A 45 11.85 21.56 7.54
CA SER A 45 12.81 20.61 6.98
C SER A 45 12.96 20.70 5.46
N LEU A 46 12.12 21.52 4.80
CA LEU A 46 12.05 21.62 3.35
C LEU A 46 12.59 23.00 2.90
N ASP A 47 13.55 22.97 1.98
CA ASP A 47 14.08 24.21 1.38
C ASP A 47 13.19 24.69 0.23
N GLY A 48 13.00 26.00 0.11
CA GLY A 48 12.39 26.62 -1.07
C GLY A 48 10.87 26.54 -1.18
N ILE A 49 10.15 26.37 -0.08
CA ILE A 49 8.68 26.27 -0.05
C ILE A 49 7.94 27.56 -0.48
N GLN A 50 8.65 28.70 -0.54
CA GLN A 50 8.03 30.00 -0.82
C GLN A 50 7.40 30.05 -2.21
N ASN A 51 6.12 30.45 -2.26
CA ASN A 51 5.28 30.52 -3.47
C ASN A 51 5.06 29.16 -4.19
N GLN A 52 5.44 28.06 -3.58
CA GLN A 52 5.24 26.71 -4.15
C GLN A 52 3.79 26.25 -4.04
N THR A 53 3.45 25.21 -4.81
CA THR A 53 2.17 24.52 -4.75
C THR A 53 2.30 23.26 -3.89
N LEU A 54 1.41 23.10 -2.91
CA LEU A 54 1.29 21.91 -2.08
C LEU A 54 -0.01 21.16 -2.43
N VAL A 55 0.01 19.84 -2.46
CA VAL A 55 -1.19 19.00 -2.54
C VAL A 55 -1.59 18.57 -1.13
N LEU A 56 -2.89 18.56 -0.84
CA LEU A 56 -3.41 18.22 0.49
C LEU A 56 -4.69 17.39 0.37
N GLY A 57 -4.77 16.32 1.13
CA GLY A 57 -5.98 15.51 1.26
C GLY A 57 -5.74 14.30 2.14
N GLY A 58 -6.74 13.43 2.22
CA GLY A 58 -6.64 12.22 3.00
C GLY A 58 -7.75 11.22 2.71
N ASP A 59 -7.81 10.17 3.52
CA ASP A 59 -8.75 9.07 3.35
C ASP A 59 -10.15 9.32 3.95
N GLY A 60 -10.37 10.50 4.53
CA GLY A 60 -11.68 10.88 5.07
C GLY A 60 -11.98 10.37 6.47
N ARG A 61 -11.03 9.65 7.12
CA ARG A 61 -11.20 9.16 8.50
C ARG A 61 -11.43 10.29 9.51
N TYR A 62 -11.87 9.91 10.69
CA TYR A 62 -12.10 10.87 11.78
C TYR A 62 -10.87 11.79 11.98
N TYR A 63 -11.13 13.06 12.26
CA TYR A 63 -10.17 14.15 12.40
C TYR A 63 -9.57 14.70 11.08
N ASN A 64 -9.80 14.06 9.93
CA ASN A 64 -9.23 14.46 8.64
C ASN A 64 -9.57 15.92 8.28
N ARG A 65 -10.85 16.31 8.33
CA ARG A 65 -11.28 17.67 7.96
C ARG A 65 -10.70 18.74 8.90
N THR A 66 -10.65 18.46 10.19
CA THR A 66 -10.05 19.38 11.19
C THR A 66 -8.57 19.59 10.91
N ALA A 67 -7.83 18.51 10.69
CA ALA A 67 -6.40 18.56 10.38
C ALA A 67 -6.12 19.35 9.08
N ILE A 68 -6.94 19.16 8.03
CA ILE A 68 -6.83 19.92 6.78
C ILE A 68 -6.96 21.42 7.02
N GLN A 69 -7.93 21.87 7.83
CA GLN A 69 -8.10 23.30 8.13
C GLN A 69 -6.88 23.88 8.84
N ILE A 70 -6.30 23.15 9.78
CA ILE A 70 -5.08 23.54 10.48
C ILE A 70 -3.92 23.65 9.47
N ILE A 71 -3.72 22.63 8.63
CA ILE A 71 -2.63 22.58 7.65
C ILE A 71 -2.75 23.71 6.62
N LEU A 72 -3.95 24.01 6.12
CA LEU A 72 -4.19 25.12 5.19
C LEU A 72 -3.75 26.47 5.80
N LYS A 73 -4.14 26.72 7.05
CA LYS A 73 -3.78 27.96 7.77
C LYS A 73 -2.28 28.05 8.03
N MET A 74 -1.64 26.91 8.32
CA MET A 74 -0.21 26.84 8.53
C MET A 74 0.58 26.99 7.20
N ALA A 75 0.14 26.37 6.11
CA ALA A 75 0.76 26.50 4.80
C ALA A 75 0.75 27.97 4.32
N ALA A 76 -0.38 28.66 4.48
CA ALA A 76 -0.49 30.06 4.16
C ALA A 76 0.44 30.94 5.03
N ALA A 77 0.56 30.65 6.33
CA ALA A 77 1.43 31.38 7.24
C ALA A 77 2.92 31.13 6.97
N ASN A 78 3.28 29.97 6.39
CA ASN A 78 4.64 29.59 6.05
C ASN A 78 5.05 29.96 4.62
N GLY A 79 4.15 30.56 3.82
CA GLY A 79 4.49 31.19 2.54
C GLY A 79 4.28 30.32 1.31
N PHE A 80 3.55 29.21 1.40
CA PHE A 80 3.08 28.53 0.18
C PHE A 80 2.24 29.48 -0.67
N GLY A 81 2.39 29.41 -1.98
CA GLY A 81 1.61 30.22 -2.93
C GLY A 81 0.26 29.63 -3.26
N LYS A 82 0.16 28.30 -3.24
CA LYS A 82 -1.06 27.56 -3.60
C LYS A 82 -1.15 26.24 -2.85
N VAL A 83 -2.40 25.85 -2.49
CA VAL A 83 -2.71 24.49 -2.06
C VAL A 83 -3.83 23.94 -2.95
N LEU A 84 -3.61 22.74 -3.50
CA LEU A 84 -4.64 21.92 -4.14
C LEU A 84 -5.19 20.96 -3.10
N VAL A 85 -6.46 21.08 -2.75
CA VAL A 85 -7.09 20.21 -1.75
C VAL A 85 -8.26 19.45 -2.35
N GLY A 86 -8.37 18.15 -2.08
CA GLY A 86 -9.49 17.34 -2.57
C GLY A 86 -10.83 17.81 -2.00
N GLN A 87 -11.90 17.76 -2.81
CA GLN A 87 -13.25 18.07 -2.37
C GLN A 87 -13.63 17.24 -1.13
N GLY A 88 -14.22 17.89 -0.12
CA GLY A 88 -14.53 17.27 1.16
C GLY A 88 -13.29 16.93 2.00
N GLY A 89 -12.10 17.33 1.57
CA GLY A 89 -10.80 16.92 2.15
C GLY A 89 -10.39 15.51 1.74
N ILE A 90 -11.09 14.88 0.82
CA ILE A 90 -10.84 13.50 0.37
C ILE A 90 -9.88 13.50 -0.82
N LEU A 91 -8.80 12.74 -0.70
CA LEU A 91 -7.89 12.45 -1.79
C LEU A 91 -7.17 11.13 -1.48
N SER A 92 -7.39 10.11 -2.29
CA SER A 92 -6.72 8.82 -2.09
C SER A 92 -5.20 8.97 -2.28
N THR A 93 -4.42 8.08 -1.67
CA THR A 93 -2.95 8.10 -1.82
C THR A 93 -2.51 8.04 -3.28
N PRO A 94 -3.04 7.14 -4.15
CA PRO A 94 -2.70 7.15 -5.57
C PRO A 94 -3.15 8.42 -6.29
N ALA A 95 -4.35 8.95 -5.98
CA ALA A 95 -4.80 10.21 -6.58
C ALA A 95 -3.94 11.40 -6.15
N ALA A 96 -3.47 11.44 -4.91
CA ALA A 96 -2.53 12.47 -4.46
C ALA A 96 -1.21 12.42 -5.26
N SER A 97 -0.65 11.23 -5.47
CA SER A 97 0.52 11.04 -6.33
C SER A 97 0.27 11.53 -7.76
N CYS A 98 -0.89 11.19 -8.35
CA CYS A 98 -1.31 11.67 -9.66
C CYS A 98 -1.39 13.21 -9.72
N VAL A 99 -2.04 13.85 -8.75
CA VAL A 99 -2.21 15.32 -8.70
C VAL A 99 -0.87 16.03 -8.49
N ILE A 100 0.02 15.54 -7.62
CA ILE A 100 1.36 16.08 -7.43
C ILE A 100 2.13 16.10 -8.76
N ARG A 101 2.18 14.96 -9.44
CA ARG A 101 2.91 14.79 -10.71
C ARG A 101 2.32 15.63 -11.85
N LYS A 102 0.99 15.60 -12.01
CA LYS A 102 0.28 16.34 -13.06
C LYS A 102 0.48 17.84 -12.93
N ASN A 103 0.46 18.36 -11.70
CA ASN A 103 0.57 19.80 -11.44
C ASN A 103 2.01 20.25 -11.16
N GLN A 104 3.00 19.34 -11.21
CA GLN A 104 4.39 19.62 -10.86
C GLN A 104 4.47 20.33 -9.49
N ALA A 105 3.66 19.84 -8.54
CA ALA A 105 3.62 20.39 -7.20
C ALA A 105 4.92 20.12 -6.45
N PHE A 106 5.25 20.97 -5.50
CA PHE A 106 6.44 20.84 -4.65
C PHE A 106 6.42 19.55 -3.80
N GLY A 107 5.23 19.05 -3.53
CA GLY A 107 4.95 17.83 -2.81
C GLY A 107 3.53 17.80 -2.30
N GLY A 108 3.23 16.87 -1.40
CA GLY A 108 1.90 16.76 -0.82
C GLY A 108 1.89 16.21 0.60
N ILE A 109 0.89 16.61 1.38
CA ILE A 109 0.57 16.04 2.68
C ILE A 109 -0.67 15.17 2.52
N ILE A 110 -0.55 13.90 2.90
CA ILE A 110 -1.64 12.92 2.81
C ILE A 110 -1.98 12.45 4.23
N LEU A 111 -3.25 12.62 4.61
CA LEU A 111 -3.75 12.27 5.93
C LEU A 111 -4.36 10.86 5.88
N SER A 112 -3.62 9.88 6.36
CA SER A 112 -4.06 8.49 6.40
C SER A 112 -3.24 7.66 7.37
N ALA A 113 -3.87 6.68 8.00
CA ALA A 113 -3.20 5.55 8.64
C ALA A 113 -3.42 4.24 7.84
N SER A 114 -3.66 4.35 6.49
CA SER A 114 -3.87 3.23 5.57
C SER A 114 -5.00 2.31 6.06
N HIS A 115 -4.73 1.03 6.20
CA HIS A 115 -5.69 -0.01 6.57
C HIS A 115 -6.07 -0.04 8.07
N ASN A 116 -5.48 0.80 8.91
CA ASN A 116 -5.81 0.84 10.34
C ASN A 116 -7.24 1.40 10.56
N PRO A 117 -7.96 0.95 11.59
CA PRO A 117 -9.30 1.44 11.92
C PRO A 117 -9.36 2.95 12.06
N GLY A 118 -10.51 3.54 11.72
CA GLY A 118 -10.83 4.95 11.91
C GLY A 118 -11.85 5.16 13.04
N GLY A 119 -11.88 6.38 13.57
CA GLY A 119 -12.80 6.75 14.63
C GLY A 119 -12.15 7.65 15.69
N PRO A 120 -12.92 8.19 16.65
CA PRO A 120 -12.42 9.16 17.62
C PRO A 120 -11.31 8.62 18.54
N ASP A 121 -11.30 7.32 18.82
CA ASP A 121 -10.29 6.63 19.65
C ASP A 121 -9.34 5.78 18.82
N GLU A 122 -9.46 5.82 17.49
CA GLU A 122 -8.71 5.00 16.56
C GLU A 122 -7.54 5.75 15.93
N ASP A 123 -6.94 5.16 14.90
CA ASP A 123 -5.68 5.65 14.34
C ASP A 123 -5.87 6.79 13.35
N PHE A 124 -4.97 7.76 13.42
CA PHE A 124 -4.79 8.85 12.47
C PHE A 124 -3.34 8.86 11.99
N GLY A 125 -3.11 9.37 10.79
CA GLY A 125 -1.77 9.45 10.23
C GLY A 125 -1.57 10.66 9.33
N ILE A 126 -0.31 11.04 9.20
CA ILE A 126 0.15 12.11 8.31
C ILE A 126 1.45 11.68 7.64
N LYS A 127 1.51 11.79 6.31
CA LYS A 127 2.70 11.52 5.51
C LYS A 127 2.97 12.64 4.54
N TYR A 128 4.25 12.86 4.22
CA TYR A 128 4.69 13.79 3.20
C TYR A 128 5.18 13.02 1.98
N ASN A 129 4.67 13.37 0.81
CA ASN A 129 5.14 12.89 -0.49
C ASN A 129 5.90 14.00 -1.20
N ILE A 130 7.03 13.66 -1.81
CA ILE A 130 7.87 14.61 -2.53
C ILE A 130 7.33 14.94 -3.93
N ASP A 131 8.01 15.75 -4.68
CA ASP A 131 7.63 16.27 -6.00
C ASP A 131 7.44 15.21 -7.09
N ASN A 132 8.09 14.05 -6.96
CA ASN A 132 7.82 12.91 -7.86
C ASN A 132 6.48 12.21 -7.57
N GLY A 133 5.77 12.58 -6.50
CA GLY A 133 4.50 11.99 -6.06
C GLY A 133 4.65 10.79 -5.15
N GLY A 134 5.86 10.37 -4.83
CA GLY A 134 6.16 9.22 -3.98
C GLY A 134 6.42 9.57 -2.52
N PRO A 135 6.47 8.55 -1.63
CA PRO A 135 6.78 8.75 -0.22
C PRO A 135 8.16 9.39 -0.04
N ALA A 136 8.25 10.30 0.92
CA ALA A 136 9.51 10.98 1.24
C ALA A 136 10.63 9.99 1.58
N PRO A 137 11.84 10.14 1.00
CA PRO A 137 13.00 9.33 1.33
C PRO A 137 13.39 9.44 2.81
N GLU A 138 14.17 8.48 3.29
CA GLU A 138 14.57 8.43 4.70
C GLU A 138 15.35 9.68 5.15
N LYS A 139 16.13 10.26 4.26
CA LYS A 139 16.83 11.55 4.54
C LYS A 139 15.85 12.65 4.89
N VAL A 140 14.73 12.76 4.18
CA VAL A 140 13.70 13.77 4.42
C VAL A 140 12.92 13.47 5.71
N THR A 141 12.49 12.22 5.90
CA THR A 141 11.74 11.83 7.11
C THR A 141 12.59 11.95 8.38
N SER A 142 13.90 11.69 8.29
CA SER A 142 14.85 11.91 9.40
C SER A 142 15.02 13.40 9.71
N ALA A 143 15.12 14.26 8.70
CA ALA A 143 15.18 15.70 8.88
C ALA A 143 13.90 16.24 9.56
N ILE A 144 12.72 15.77 9.13
CA ILE A 144 11.44 16.11 9.78
C ILE A 144 11.46 15.72 11.26
N PHE A 145 11.90 14.50 11.58
CA PHE A 145 12.00 14.04 12.96
C PHE A 145 13.00 14.87 13.78
N ASP A 146 14.15 15.23 13.22
CA ASP A 146 15.14 16.05 13.91
C ASP A 146 14.60 17.46 14.18
N CYS A 147 13.87 18.06 13.24
CA CYS A 147 13.16 19.33 13.46
C CYS A 147 12.13 19.19 14.59
N SER A 148 11.34 18.11 14.61
CA SER A 148 10.28 17.91 15.63
C SER A 148 10.82 17.83 17.05
N LYS A 149 12.07 17.36 17.24
CA LYS A 149 12.73 17.28 18.56
C LYS A 149 13.17 18.62 19.12
N THR A 150 13.27 19.62 18.26
CA THR A 150 13.84 20.93 18.64
C THR A 150 12.88 22.10 18.41
N ILE A 151 11.68 21.84 17.91
CA ILE A 151 10.66 22.87 17.63
C ILE A 151 10.34 23.72 18.87
N ARG A 152 10.17 25.03 18.68
CA ARG A 152 9.84 26.00 19.74
C ARG A 152 8.63 26.87 19.41
N GLU A 153 8.28 26.94 18.15
CA GLU A 153 7.18 27.75 17.65
C GLU A 153 6.67 27.20 16.34
N TYR A 154 5.43 27.53 16.00
CA TYR A 154 4.86 27.29 14.68
C TYR A 154 4.10 28.53 14.20
N LYS A 155 3.88 28.64 12.89
CA LYS A 155 3.16 29.75 12.26
C LYS A 155 1.80 29.31 11.75
N ILE A 156 0.78 30.12 12.04
CA ILE A 156 -0.60 29.86 11.61
C ILE A 156 -1.32 31.16 11.32
N LEU A 157 -2.28 31.15 10.38
CA LEU A 157 -3.17 32.28 10.16
C LEU A 157 -4.40 32.21 11.07
N ALA A 158 -4.75 33.35 11.67
CA ALA A 158 -5.98 33.52 12.40
C ALA A 158 -7.11 33.89 11.43
N VAL A 159 -7.73 32.89 10.79
CA VAL A 159 -8.79 33.06 9.80
C VAL A 159 -9.85 31.99 9.95
N THR A 160 -11.03 32.21 9.35
CA THR A 160 -12.11 31.23 9.26
C THR A 160 -11.70 30.04 8.39
N ASP A 161 -12.37 28.92 8.58
CA ASP A 161 -12.18 27.70 7.79
C ASP A 161 -12.59 27.90 6.33
N VAL A 162 -11.95 27.13 5.45
CA VAL A 162 -12.27 27.05 4.02
C VAL A 162 -13.42 26.08 3.81
N ASP A 163 -14.37 26.43 2.94
CA ASP A 163 -15.41 25.50 2.48
C ASP A 163 -14.76 24.45 1.58
N LEU A 164 -14.58 23.23 2.11
CA LEU A 164 -13.99 22.10 1.39
C LEU A 164 -15.00 21.35 0.50
N ASP A 165 -16.30 21.60 0.65
CA ASP A 165 -17.31 20.84 -0.07
C ASP A 165 -17.59 21.42 -1.45
N ARG A 166 -17.19 22.67 -1.68
CA ARG A 166 -17.43 23.38 -2.93
C ARG A 166 -16.14 23.46 -3.77
N ILE A 167 -16.16 22.80 -4.93
CA ILE A 167 -15.09 22.93 -5.93
C ILE A 167 -14.95 24.39 -6.36
N GLY A 168 -13.71 24.88 -6.40
CA GLY A 168 -13.40 26.25 -6.79
C GLY A 168 -12.20 26.81 -6.05
N THR A 169 -11.96 28.09 -6.26
CA THR A 169 -10.77 28.79 -5.74
C THR A 169 -11.19 29.82 -4.69
N THR A 170 -10.45 29.87 -3.58
CA THR A 170 -10.56 30.91 -2.56
C THR A 170 -9.17 31.39 -2.14
N THR A 171 -9.12 32.51 -1.42
CA THR A 171 -7.85 33.09 -0.96
C THR A 171 -7.74 32.98 0.56
N LEU A 172 -6.62 32.49 1.05
CA LEU A 172 -6.29 32.38 2.47
C LEU A 172 -4.99 33.20 2.76
N GLY A 173 -5.16 34.43 3.24
CA GLY A 173 -4.04 35.38 3.27
C GLY A 173 -3.56 35.71 1.86
N ASN A 174 -2.28 35.42 1.54
CA ASN A 174 -1.70 35.59 0.20
C ASN A 174 -1.71 34.28 -0.60
N MET A 175 -2.14 33.18 -0.01
CA MET A 175 -2.14 31.87 -0.63
C MET A 175 -3.48 31.58 -1.31
N THR A 176 -3.43 30.96 -2.48
CA THR A 176 -4.61 30.43 -3.17
C THR A 176 -4.90 29.02 -2.67
N VAL A 177 -6.15 28.76 -2.26
CA VAL A 177 -6.65 27.40 -2.01
C VAL A 177 -7.60 27.05 -3.14
N GLU A 178 -7.30 25.97 -3.84
CA GLU A 178 -8.15 25.39 -4.88
C GLU A 178 -8.69 24.05 -4.42
N VAL A 179 -10.00 23.99 -4.21
CA VAL A 179 -10.72 22.73 -3.96
C VAL A 179 -10.94 22.05 -5.30
N ILE A 180 -10.31 20.92 -5.52
CA ILE A 180 -10.36 20.16 -6.78
C ILE A 180 -11.33 18.99 -6.69
N ASP A 181 -11.83 18.52 -7.85
CA ASP A 181 -12.50 17.24 -7.94
C ASP A 181 -11.49 16.12 -7.64
N SER A 182 -11.70 15.41 -6.55
CA SER A 182 -10.79 14.37 -6.06
C SER A 182 -10.62 13.21 -7.04
N VAL A 183 -11.58 12.99 -7.94
CA VAL A 183 -11.64 11.82 -8.83
C VAL A 183 -11.19 12.13 -10.24
N ALA A 184 -11.43 13.35 -10.73
CA ALA A 184 -11.37 13.67 -12.15
C ALA A 184 -10.01 13.37 -12.80
N ASP A 185 -8.91 13.84 -12.19
CA ASP A 185 -7.55 13.68 -12.72
C ASP A 185 -7.11 12.22 -12.72
N TYR A 186 -7.39 11.53 -11.62
CA TYR A 186 -7.08 10.10 -11.48
C TYR A 186 -7.85 9.26 -12.50
N ALA A 187 -9.16 9.46 -12.62
CA ALA A 187 -9.97 8.71 -13.56
C ALA A 187 -9.58 8.97 -15.02
N ALA A 188 -9.22 10.22 -15.36
CA ALA A 188 -8.69 10.55 -16.69
C ALA A 188 -7.34 9.84 -16.97
N GLN A 189 -6.47 9.71 -15.97
CA GLN A 189 -5.23 8.94 -16.12
C GLN A 189 -5.52 7.45 -16.37
N MET A 190 -6.47 6.85 -15.66
CA MET A 190 -6.88 5.45 -15.89
C MET A 190 -7.38 5.22 -17.33
N GLU A 191 -8.14 6.16 -17.90
CA GLU A 191 -8.59 6.07 -19.29
C GLU A 191 -7.44 6.08 -20.31
N THR A 192 -6.28 6.63 -19.98
CA THR A 192 -5.10 6.57 -20.87
C THR A 192 -4.35 5.25 -20.80
N LEU A 193 -4.50 4.50 -19.71
CA LEU A 193 -3.77 3.24 -19.48
C LEU A 193 -4.55 2.01 -19.95
N PHE A 194 -5.87 2.01 -19.77
CA PHE A 194 -6.73 0.84 -19.97
C PHE A 194 -7.69 1.01 -21.14
N ASP A 195 -8.09 -0.10 -21.76
CA ASP A 195 -9.13 -0.13 -22.80
C ASP A 195 -10.52 -0.06 -22.17
N PHE A 196 -10.97 1.16 -21.85
CA PHE A 196 -12.28 1.38 -21.25
C PHE A 196 -13.43 0.89 -22.12
N ALA A 197 -13.29 0.94 -23.46
CA ALA A 197 -14.33 0.46 -24.36
C ALA A 197 -14.50 -1.06 -24.27
N GLN A 198 -13.40 -1.80 -24.21
CA GLN A 198 -13.40 -3.26 -24.09
C GLN A 198 -13.85 -3.71 -22.70
N ILE A 199 -13.39 -3.03 -21.63
CA ILE A 199 -13.85 -3.29 -20.27
C ILE A 199 -15.35 -3.00 -20.14
N GLN A 200 -15.83 -1.88 -20.72
CA GLN A 200 -17.26 -1.54 -20.73
C GLN A 200 -18.10 -2.63 -21.38
N GLN A 201 -17.66 -3.18 -22.52
CA GLN A 201 -18.35 -4.30 -23.18
C GLN A 201 -18.47 -5.53 -22.26
N LEU A 202 -17.44 -5.81 -21.44
CA LEU A 202 -17.47 -6.91 -20.48
C LEU A 202 -18.48 -6.66 -19.38
N VAL A 203 -18.48 -5.47 -18.75
CA VAL A 203 -19.19 -5.24 -17.47
C VAL A 203 -20.59 -4.65 -17.60
N SER A 204 -20.95 -4.04 -18.75
CA SER A 204 -22.23 -3.34 -18.93
C SER A 204 -23.41 -4.26 -19.29
N GLY A 205 -23.13 -5.46 -19.81
CA GLY A 205 -24.16 -6.39 -20.34
C GLY A 205 -24.95 -7.13 -19.26
N GLY A 206 -24.45 -7.17 -18.04
CA GLY A 206 -25.07 -7.92 -16.93
C GLY A 206 -24.75 -9.42 -16.89
N ASP A 207 -24.16 -9.98 -17.94
CA ASP A 207 -23.72 -11.37 -18.00
C ASP A 207 -22.46 -11.60 -17.16
N PHE A 208 -21.57 -10.59 -17.09
CA PHE A 208 -20.41 -10.56 -16.21
C PHE A 208 -20.71 -9.71 -14.99
N ARG A 209 -20.78 -10.32 -13.83
CA ARG A 209 -21.14 -9.66 -12.58
C ARG A 209 -19.92 -9.24 -11.79
N LEU A 210 -19.87 -7.95 -11.48
CA LEU A 210 -18.78 -7.28 -10.78
C LEU A 210 -19.25 -6.82 -9.40
N CYS A 211 -18.43 -7.01 -8.37
CA CYS A 211 -18.66 -6.50 -7.02
C CYS A 211 -17.40 -5.80 -6.49
N ILE A 212 -17.48 -4.49 -6.28
CA ILE A 212 -16.39 -3.66 -5.76
C ILE A 212 -16.74 -3.17 -4.37
N ASP A 213 -15.88 -3.43 -3.40
CA ASP A 213 -16.06 -3.01 -2.01
C ASP A 213 -14.93 -2.06 -1.55
N PRO A 214 -15.19 -0.76 -1.53
CA PRO A 214 -14.29 0.24 -0.94
C PRO A 214 -14.15 0.16 0.59
N LEU A 215 -14.85 -0.70 1.29
CA LEU A 215 -14.85 -0.83 2.75
C LEU A 215 -15.20 0.50 3.47
N HIS A 216 -16.17 1.25 2.95
CA HIS A 216 -16.54 2.60 3.44
C HIS A 216 -15.38 3.60 3.46
N ALA A 217 -14.36 3.39 2.62
CA ALA A 217 -13.15 4.19 2.57
C ALA A 217 -13.11 5.13 1.35
N VAL A 218 -11.97 5.80 1.17
CA VAL A 218 -11.77 6.90 0.22
C VAL A 218 -12.03 6.52 -1.24
N THR A 219 -11.88 5.25 -1.61
CA THR A 219 -12.06 4.80 -3.00
C THR A 219 -13.52 4.72 -3.44
N GLY A 220 -14.49 4.86 -2.54
CA GLY A 220 -15.91 4.81 -2.88
C GLY A 220 -16.34 5.75 -4.01
N PRO A 221 -16.10 7.06 -3.93
CA PRO A 221 -16.39 8.02 -5.00
C PRO A 221 -15.66 7.69 -6.32
N TYR A 222 -14.41 7.22 -6.25
CA TYR A 222 -13.62 6.80 -7.42
C TYR A 222 -14.23 5.56 -8.08
N ALA A 223 -14.54 4.55 -7.30
CA ALA A 223 -15.15 3.31 -7.78
C ALA A 223 -16.50 3.57 -8.47
N LYS A 224 -17.38 4.37 -7.84
CA LYS A 224 -18.66 4.77 -8.46
C LYS A 224 -18.44 5.55 -9.76
N ALA A 225 -17.47 6.48 -9.79
CA ALA A 225 -17.18 7.26 -10.98
C ALA A 225 -16.63 6.41 -12.13
N ILE A 226 -15.75 5.47 -11.82
CA ILE A 226 -15.09 4.63 -12.82
C ILE A 226 -16.00 3.48 -13.25
N PHE A 227 -16.43 2.61 -12.32
CA PHE A 227 -17.14 1.40 -12.69
C PHE A 227 -18.59 1.65 -13.08
N GLU A 228 -19.36 2.39 -12.29
CA GLU A 228 -20.79 2.59 -12.57
C GLU A 228 -21.05 3.67 -13.62
N ARG A 229 -20.31 4.81 -13.58
CA ARG A 229 -20.58 5.92 -14.50
C ARG A 229 -19.82 5.84 -15.82
N ARG A 230 -18.49 5.56 -15.82
CA ARG A 230 -17.68 5.54 -17.04
C ARG A 230 -17.70 4.21 -17.76
N LEU A 231 -17.66 3.12 -17.01
CA LEU A 231 -17.72 1.76 -17.55
C LEU A 231 -19.16 1.21 -17.68
N ASN A 232 -20.17 1.97 -17.23
CA ASN A 232 -21.58 1.58 -17.25
C ASN A 232 -21.88 0.21 -16.62
N ALA A 233 -21.11 -0.19 -15.60
CA ALA A 233 -21.48 -1.34 -14.80
C ALA A 233 -22.84 -1.07 -14.12
N PRO A 234 -23.66 -2.11 -13.85
CA PRO A 234 -24.96 -1.93 -13.22
C PRO A 234 -24.88 -1.16 -11.90
N ALA A 235 -25.88 -0.37 -11.59
CA ALA A 235 -25.97 0.32 -10.29
C ALA A 235 -25.98 -0.70 -9.15
N GLY A 236 -25.20 -0.43 -8.08
CA GLY A 236 -25.01 -1.37 -6.97
C GLY A 236 -23.82 -2.33 -7.16
N THR A 237 -23.07 -2.20 -8.26
CA THR A 237 -21.76 -2.86 -8.43
C THR A 237 -20.80 -2.44 -7.33
N VAL A 238 -20.86 -1.16 -6.91
CA VAL A 238 -20.04 -0.63 -5.81
C VAL A 238 -20.84 -0.71 -4.52
N GLN A 239 -20.44 -1.62 -3.64
CA GLN A 239 -21.00 -1.75 -2.28
C GLN A 239 -20.16 -0.92 -1.31
N ASN A 240 -20.72 -0.54 -0.16
CA ASN A 240 -20.01 0.23 0.87
C ASN A 240 -19.24 1.45 0.31
N GLY A 241 -19.76 2.07 -0.76
CA GLY A 241 -19.08 3.09 -1.55
C GLY A 241 -19.26 4.52 -1.03
N GLU A 242 -19.80 4.71 0.19
CA GLU A 242 -19.82 6.00 0.87
C GLU A 242 -18.70 6.05 1.91
N PRO A 243 -17.74 6.97 1.80
CA PRO A 243 -16.71 7.14 2.80
C PRO A 243 -17.30 7.54 4.15
N LEU A 244 -16.92 6.84 5.21
CA LEU A 244 -17.31 7.11 6.58
C LEU A 244 -16.06 7.37 7.44
N GLU A 245 -16.16 8.26 8.42
CA GLU A 245 -15.03 8.65 9.27
C GLU A 245 -14.47 7.50 10.12
N ASP A 246 -15.30 6.48 10.37
CA ASP A 246 -14.98 5.26 11.13
C ASP A 246 -14.97 4.00 10.24
N PHE A 247 -15.03 4.16 8.91
CA PHE A 247 -15.14 3.05 7.95
C PHE A 247 -16.31 2.10 8.26
N GLY A 248 -17.43 2.66 8.79
CA GLY A 248 -18.60 1.87 9.20
C GLY A 248 -18.36 0.98 10.41
N GLY A 249 -17.43 1.35 11.28
CA GLY A 249 -16.98 0.57 12.44
C GLY A 249 -16.13 -0.64 12.06
N GLY A 250 -15.68 -0.70 10.78
CA GLY A 250 -14.88 -1.80 10.23
C GLY A 250 -13.37 -1.54 10.27
N HIS A 251 -12.63 -2.55 9.83
CA HIS A 251 -11.21 -2.49 9.58
C HIS A 251 -10.99 -2.44 8.07
N PRO A 252 -10.57 -1.31 7.47
CA PRO A 252 -10.50 -1.15 6.02
C PRO A 252 -9.23 -1.79 5.44
N ASP A 253 -9.07 -3.11 5.62
CA ASP A 253 -7.95 -3.91 5.11
C ASP A 253 -8.46 -4.97 4.14
N PRO A 254 -8.08 -4.95 2.85
CA PRO A 254 -8.62 -5.81 1.81
C PRO A 254 -8.03 -7.22 1.87
N ASN A 255 -8.40 -7.99 2.87
CA ASN A 255 -8.03 -9.39 3.03
C ASN A 255 -9.26 -10.25 3.37
N LEU A 256 -9.09 -11.57 3.38
CA LEU A 256 -10.19 -12.52 3.58
C LEU A 256 -10.87 -12.40 4.96
N VAL A 257 -10.17 -11.83 5.95
CA VAL A 257 -10.68 -11.68 7.32
C VAL A 257 -11.53 -10.41 7.45
N TYR A 258 -11.03 -9.29 6.97
CA TYR A 258 -11.65 -7.97 7.18
C TYR A 258 -12.64 -7.58 6.07
N ALA A 259 -12.40 -7.96 4.82
CA ALA A 259 -13.36 -7.76 3.73
C ALA A 259 -14.42 -8.87 3.67
N LYS A 260 -14.89 -9.30 4.84
CA LYS A 260 -15.76 -10.49 4.97
C LYS A 260 -17.07 -10.36 4.20
N SER A 261 -17.68 -9.19 4.13
CA SER A 261 -18.92 -8.96 3.37
C SER A 261 -18.75 -9.29 1.89
N LEU A 262 -17.64 -8.87 1.29
CA LEU A 262 -17.31 -9.21 -0.09
C LEU A 262 -17.01 -10.71 -0.23
N VAL A 263 -16.20 -11.27 0.68
CA VAL A 263 -15.84 -12.70 0.65
C VAL A 263 -17.10 -13.58 0.72
N ASP A 264 -18.03 -13.27 1.63
CA ASP A 264 -19.28 -14.02 1.78
C ASP A 264 -20.15 -14.00 0.50
N VAL A 265 -20.12 -12.90 -0.25
CA VAL A 265 -20.84 -12.79 -1.54
C VAL A 265 -20.12 -13.56 -2.64
N MET A 266 -18.78 -13.44 -2.73
CA MET A 266 -17.97 -14.07 -3.78
C MET A 266 -17.90 -15.59 -3.66
N PHE A 267 -18.02 -16.13 -2.45
CA PHE A 267 -17.94 -17.57 -2.18
C PHE A 267 -19.32 -18.26 -2.15
N GLN A 268 -20.37 -17.62 -2.67
CA GLN A 268 -21.65 -18.28 -2.93
C GLN A 268 -21.62 -19.05 -4.27
N PRO A 269 -22.42 -20.12 -4.42
CA PRO A 269 -22.48 -20.89 -5.67
C PRO A 269 -22.85 -20.04 -6.90
N ASP A 270 -23.62 -18.99 -6.69
CA ASP A 270 -24.06 -18.02 -7.69
C ASP A 270 -23.41 -16.64 -7.47
N GLY A 271 -22.24 -16.59 -6.83
CA GLY A 271 -21.49 -15.37 -6.59
C GLY A 271 -21.09 -14.64 -7.88
N PRO A 272 -20.68 -13.35 -7.79
CA PRO A 272 -20.19 -12.58 -8.92
C PRO A 272 -18.95 -13.22 -9.58
N ASP A 273 -18.71 -12.86 -10.84
CA ASP A 273 -17.56 -13.37 -11.62
C ASP A 273 -16.24 -12.74 -11.18
N PHE A 274 -16.31 -11.50 -10.70
CA PHE A 274 -15.15 -10.75 -10.20
C PHE A 274 -15.52 -9.91 -8.98
N GLY A 275 -14.68 -9.97 -7.96
CA GLY A 275 -14.77 -9.14 -6.77
C GLY A 275 -13.46 -8.46 -6.45
N ALA A 276 -13.52 -7.24 -5.93
CA ALA A 276 -12.34 -6.53 -5.45
C ALA A 276 -12.64 -5.64 -4.25
N ALA A 277 -11.69 -5.52 -3.35
CA ALA A 277 -11.73 -4.56 -2.25
C ALA A 277 -10.47 -3.70 -2.24
N SER A 278 -10.57 -2.50 -1.65
CA SER A 278 -9.43 -1.60 -1.42
C SER A 278 -9.37 -1.14 0.03
N ASP A 279 -8.20 -0.67 0.47
CA ASP A 279 -7.99 -0.22 1.85
C ASP A 279 -8.39 1.24 2.10
N GLY A 280 -8.14 1.70 3.32
CA GLY A 280 -8.55 3.02 3.81
C GLY A 280 -8.12 4.18 2.92
N ASP A 281 -6.89 4.20 2.41
CA ASP A 281 -6.37 5.25 1.52
C ASP A 281 -6.27 4.83 0.05
N GLY A 282 -6.74 3.63 -0.29
CA GLY A 282 -6.91 3.17 -1.66
C GLY A 282 -5.63 2.70 -2.36
N ASP A 283 -4.58 2.46 -1.61
CA ASP A 283 -3.29 2.02 -2.16
C ASP A 283 -3.14 0.49 -2.26
N ARG A 284 -4.05 -0.28 -1.63
CA ARG A 284 -4.08 -1.76 -1.66
C ARG A 284 -5.29 -2.30 -2.39
N ASN A 285 -5.19 -3.56 -2.82
CA ASN A 285 -6.28 -4.26 -3.49
C ASN A 285 -6.31 -5.74 -3.12
N MET A 286 -7.51 -6.30 -2.97
CA MET A 286 -7.76 -7.73 -2.99
C MET A 286 -8.56 -8.06 -4.23
N VAL A 287 -8.22 -9.16 -4.92
CA VAL A 287 -8.93 -9.65 -6.10
C VAL A 287 -9.47 -11.05 -5.83
N LEU A 288 -10.74 -11.23 -6.14
CA LEU A 288 -11.46 -12.50 -6.04
C LEU A 288 -12.11 -12.85 -7.39
N GLY A 289 -12.05 -14.11 -7.77
CA GLY A 289 -12.97 -14.71 -8.71
C GLY A 289 -14.14 -15.36 -7.97
N GLN A 290 -15.11 -15.91 -8.70
CA GLN A 290 -16.17 -16.70 -8.11
C GLN A 290 -15.58 -17.89 -7.35
N ASN A 291 -15.78 -17.93 -6.04
CA ASN A 291 -15.24 -18.96 -5.15
C ASN A 291 -13.70 -19.16 -5.26
N PHE A 292 -12.98 -18.10 -5.60
CA PHE A 292 -11.53 -18.17 -5.83
C PHE A 292 -10.80 -16.93 -5.31
N PHE A 293 -9.77 -17.13 -4.49
CA PHE A 293 -8.91 -16.06 -3.98
C PHE A 293 -7.61 -15.98 -4.78
N VAL A 294 -7.26 -14.77 -5.22
CA VAL A 294 -5.97 -14.48 -5.86
C VAL A 294 -5.01 -13.94 -4.81
N THR A 295 -3.91 -14.65 -4.56
CA THR A 295 -2.88 -14.12 -3.65
C THR A 295 -2.24 -12.85 -4.25
N PRO A 296 -1.77 -11.89 -3.42
CA PRO A 296 -1.06 -10.71 -3.92
C PRO A 296 0.14 -11.06 -4.80
N SER A 297 0.84 -12.12 -4.45
CA SER A 297 2.01 -12.60 -5.19
C SER A 297 1.63 -13.16 -6.57
N ASP A 298 0.59 -13.98 -6.65
CA ASP A 298 0.05 -14.46 -7.93
C ASP A 298 -0.49 -13.29 -8.76
N SER A 299 -1.19 -12.34 -8.12
CA SER A 299 -1.71 -11.16 -8.81
C SER A 299 -0.62 -10.39 -9.54
N LEU A 300 0.47 -10.02 -8.88
CA LEU A 300 1.59 -9.33 -9.51
C LEU A 300 2.17 -10.11 -10.70
N ALA A 301 2.37 -11.41 -10.52
CA ALA A 301 2.91 -12.28 -11.56
C ALA A 301 1.97 -12.39 -12.77
N VAL A 302 0.65 -12.53 -12.54
CA VAL A 302 -0.37 -12.56 -13.61
C VAL A 302 -0.43 -11.22 -14.34
N LEU A 303 -0.41 -10.08 -13.63
CA LEU A 303 -0.39 -8.77 -14.26
C LEU A 303 0.85 -8.60 -15.16
N ALA A 304 2.02 -8.98 -14.66
CA ALA A 304 3.27 -8.91 -15.42
C ALA A 304 3.26 -9.81 -16.66
N ALA A 305 2.79 -11.05 -16.53
CA ALA A 305 2.71 -12.00 -17.64
C ALA A 305 1.74 -11.58 -18.76
N ASN A 306 0.73 -10.78 -18.42
CA ASN A 306 -0.31 -10.32 -19.34
C ASN A 306 -0.22 -8.82 -19.66
N ALA A 307 0.87 -8.15 -19.30
CA ALA A 307 0.97 -6.70 -19.40
C ALA A 307 0.75 -6.17 -20.83
N THR A 308 1.24 -6.87 -21.85
CA THR A 308 1.09 -6.47 -23.25
C THR A 308 -0.35 -6.49 -23.77
N LEU A 309 -1.28 -7.10 -23.05
CA LEU A 309 -2.72 -7.06 -23.35
C LEU A 309 -3.37 -5.71 -22.97
N VAL A 310 -2.67 -4.90 -22.16
CA VAL A 310 -3.16 -3.62 -21.67
C VAL A 310 -2.54 -2.48 -22.47
N PRO A 311 -3.33 -1.53 -23.01
CA PRO A 311 -2.81 -0.47 -23.88
C PRO A 311 -1.63 0.30 -23.34
N GLY A 312 -1.66 0.66 -22.05
CA GLY A 312 -0.58 1.41 -21.39
C GLY A 312 0.75 0.64 -21.25
N TYR A 313 0.75 -0.67 -21.47
CA TYR A 313 1.91 -1.56 -21.30
C TYR A 313 2.17 -2.44 -22.54
N ARG A 314 1.55 -2.14 -23.69
CA ARG A 314 1.66 -2.94 -24.91
C ARG A 314 3.08 -3.08 -25.45
N ASP A 315 3.93 -2.11 -25.16
CA ASP A 315 5.33 -2.09 -25.61
C ASP A 315 6.25 -2.93 -24.71
N GLY A 316 5.69 -3.61 -23.70
CA GLY A 316 6.40 -4.45 -22.74
C GLY A 316 6.76 -3.73 -21.44
N LEU A 317 7.50 -4.42 -20.60
CA LEU A 317 7.94 -3.95 -19.30
C LEU A 317 9.46 -3.71 -19.31
N ALA A 318 9.94 -2.63 -18.71
CA ALA A 318 11.36 -2.39 -18.48
C ALA A 318 11.94 -3.37 -17.46
N GLY A 319 11.17 -3.73 -16.46
CA GLY A 319 11.48 -4.68 -15.40
C GLY A 319 10.31 -4.82 -14.43
N ILE A 320 10.44 -5.76 -13.51
CA ILE A 320 9.51 -5.98 -12.40
C ILE A 320 10.27 -5.75 -11.09
N ALA A 321 9.61 -5.19 -10.07
CA ALA A 321 10.17 -5.14 -8.74
C ALA A 321 9.19 -5.74 -7.73
N ARG A 322 9.71 -6.52 -6.79
CA ARG A 322 8.95 -7.09 -5.68
C ARG A 322 9.66 -6.86 -4.36
N SER A 323 8.91 -6.73 -3.28
CA SER A 323 9.53 -6.77 -1.96
C SER A 323 10.10 -8.15 -1.67
N MET A 324 11.14 -8.22 -0.86
CA MET A 324 11.85 -9.46 -0.54
C MET A 324 10.92 -10.55 0.02
N PRO A 325 9.95 -10.24 0.91
CA PRO A 325 9.03 -11.27 1.40
C PRO A 325 7.96 -11.69 0.39
N THR A 326 7.72 -10.93 -0.69
CA THR A 326 6.80 -11.32 -1.78
C THR A 326 7.32 -12.57 -2.49
N SER A 327 6.43 -13.45 -2.94
CA SER A 327 6.77 -14.68 -3.68
C SER A 327 7.70 -14.43 -4.87
N GLN A 328 8.46 -15.44 -5.25
CA GLN A 328 9.30 -15.46 -6.46
C GLN A 328 8.52 -15.76 -7.76
N ALA A 329 7.19 -15.78 -7.71
CA ALA A 329 6.40 -15.97 -8.93
C ALA A 329 6.68 -14.91 -10.00
N PRO A 330 6.81 -13.59 -9.70
CA PRO A 330 7.20 -12.58 -10.68
C PRO A 330 8.60 -12.77 -11.27
N ASP A 331 9.56 -13.36 -10.51
CA ASP A 331 10.91 -13.67 -11.00
C ASP A 331 10.86 -14.62 -12.19
N ARG A 332 9.98 -15.65 -12.14
CA ARG A 332 9.80 -16.63 -13.22
C ARG A 332 9.19 -15.98 -14.47
N VAL A 333 8.32 -15.01 -14.28
CA VAL A 333 7.76 -14.22 -15.39
C VAL A 333 8.86 -13.38 -16.02
N ALA A 334 9.65 -12.68 -15.21
CA ALA A 334 10.74 -11.84 -15.67
C ALA A 334 11.79 -12.66 -16.45
N GLU A 335 12.19 -13.82 -15.93
CA GLU A 335 13.09 -14.75 -16.61
C GLU A 335 12.55 -15.13 -18.01
N LYS A 336 11.29 -15.51 -18.11
CA LYS A 336 10.66 -15.88 -19.38
C LYS A 336 10.52 -14.71 -20.36
N LEU A 337 10.32 -13.50 -19.85
CA LEU A 337 10.26 -12.27 -20.65
C LEU A 337 11.65 -11.73 -21.01
N GLY A 338 12.72 -12.24 -20.40
CA GLY A 338 14.08 -11.76 -20.60
C GLY A 338 14.34 -10.35 -20.03
N ILE A 339 13.67 -10.01 -18.91
CA ILE A 339 13.80 -8.73 -18.21
C ILE A 339 14.25 -8.95 -16.78
N GLU A 340 14.72 -7.89 -16.11
CA GLU A 340 15.14 -7.97 -14.69
C GLU A 340 13.94 -8.03 -13.74
N CYS A 341 14.10 -8.81 -12.66
CA CYS A 341 13.24 -8.74 -11.47
C CYS A 341 14.07 -8.28 -10.27
N TYR A 342 13.71 -7.12 -9.72
CA TYR A 342 14.41 -6.53 -8.59
C TYR A 342 13.76 -6.98 -7.28
N GLU A 343 14.59 -7.51 -6.35
CA GLU A 343 14.19 -7.82 -4.98
C GLU A 343 14.58 -6.67 -4.06
N THR A 344 13.60 -6.00 -3.45
CA THR A 344 13.82 -4.83 -2.58
C THR A 344 13.38 -5.11 -1.14
N PRO A 345 13.76 -4.28 -0.17
CA PRO A 345 13.11 -4.27 1.13
C PRO A 345 11.63 -3.97 1.03
N THR A 346 10.88 -4.22 2.10
CA THR A 346 9.48 -3.77 2.19
C THR A 346 9.43 -2.25 2.34
N GLY A 347 8.56 -1.62 1.58
CA GLY A 347 8.34 -0.17 1.58
C GLY A 347 8.44 0.43 0.19
N TRP A 348 7.40 1.15 -0.20
CA TRP A 348 7.24 1.65 -1.57
C TRP A 348 8.34 2.62 -2.02
N LYS A 349 9.01 3.28 -1.08
CA LYS A 349 10.16 4.19 -1.37
C LYS A 349 11.29 3.51 -2.16
N PHE A 350 11.50 2.20 -1.97
CA PHE A 350 12.54 1.46 -2.71
C PHE A 350 12.16 1.23 -4.18
N PHE A 351 10.88 1.11 -4.46
CA PHE A 351 10.40 1.03 -5.85
C PHE A 351 10.48 2.39 -6.56
N GLY A 352 10.31 3.50 -5.84
CA GLY A 352 10.37 4.85 -6.40
C GLY A 352 11.65 5.10 -7.20
N ASN A 353 12.81 4.75 -6.66
CA ASN A 353 14.10 4.89 -7.35
C ASN A 353 14.17 4.05 -8.64
N LEU A 354 13.69 2.80 -8.60
CA LEU A 354 13.67 1.92 -9.79
C LEU A 354 12.71 2.44 -10.87
N LEU A 355 11.56 2.99 -10.46
CA LEU A 355 10.57 3.59 -11.35
C LEU A 355 11.08 4.88 -11.99
N ASP A 356 11.77 5.75 -11.20
CA ASP A 356 12.35 7.00 -11.70
C ASP A 356 13.55 6.78 -12.63
N ALA A 357 14.25 5.67 -12.46
CA ALA A 357 15.39 5.27 -13.30
C ALA A 357 14.98 4.38 -14.50
N ASP A 358 13.68 4.22 -14.78
CA ASP A 358 13.12 3.35 -15.83
C ASP A 358 13.66 1.90 -15.76
N LYS A 359 13.99 1.43 -14.56
CA LYS A 359 14.46 0.05 -14.33
C LYS A 359 13.31 -0.92 -14.09
N ALA A 360 12.20 -0.45 -13.53
CA ALA A 360 11.00 -1.22 -13.30
C ALA A 360 9.78 -0.51 -13.89
N THR A 361 8.82 -1.29 -14.36
CA THR A 361 7.51 -0.81 -14.80
C THR A 361 6.42 -1.21 -13.82
N LEU A 362 6.43 -2.48 -13.37
CA LEU A 362 5.48 -3.01 -12.39
C LEU A 362 6.19 -3.30 -11.07
N CYS A 363 5.51 -2.96 -9.98
CA CYS A 363 5.99 -3.22 -8.63
C CYS A 363 4.89 -3.83 -7.76
N GLY A 364 5.25 -4.67 -6.79
CA GLY A 364 4.26 -5.21 -5.87
C GLY A 364 4.83 -5.78 -4.58
N GLU A 365 3.96 -5.84 -3.60
CA GLU A 365 4.21 -6.35 -2.27
C GLU A 365 3.16 -7.42 -1.89
N GLU A 366 3.55 -8.36 -1.04
CA GLU A 366 2.66 -9.38 -0.49
C GLU A 366 1.54 -8.80 0.39
N SER A 367 1.68 -7.55 0.78
CA SER A 367 0.73 -6.80 1.60
C SER A 367 -0.40 -6.17 0.80
N PHE A 368 -0.77 -6.76 -0.33
CA PHE A 368 -1.84 -6.31 -1.23
C PHE A 368 -1.56 -4.98 -1.96
N GLY A 369 -0.32 -4.49 -1.95
CA GLY A 369 0.11 -3.30 -2.68
C GLY A 369 0.67 -3.66 -4.05
N THR A 370 0.12 -3.06 -5.12
CA THR A 370 0.58 -3.21 -6.49
C THR A 370 0.53 -1.86 -7.20
N GLY A 371 1.43 -1.60 -8.12
CA GLY A 371 1.46 -0.36 -8.87
C GLY A 371 2.41 -0.41 -10.05
N SER A 372 2.48 0.68 -10.79
CA SER A 372 3.39 0.82 -11.92
C SER A 372 3.99 2.23 -12.00
N ASN A 373 4.74 2.47 -13.08
CA ASN A 373 5.39 3.75 -13.34
C ASN A 373 4.44 4.92 -13.66
N HIS A 374 3.11 4.69 -13.69
CA HIS A 374 2.11 5.74 -13.92
C HIS A 374 2.07 6.77 -12.79
N ILE A 375 2.33 6.33 -11.55
CA ILE A 375 2.50 7.17 -10.36
C ILE A 375 3.70 6.68 -9.53
N ARG A 376 3.88 7.17 -8.30
CA ARG A 376 4.95 6.74 -7.39
C ARG A 376 4.44 6.19 -6.05
N GLU A 377 3.18 5.73 -6.05
CA GLU A 377 2.53 5.03 -4.94
C GLU A 377 1.94 3.71 -5.43
N LYS A 378 1.55 2.84 -4.52
CA LYS A 378 0.67 1.70 -4.78
C LYS A 378 -0.68 2.20 -5.25
N ASP A 379 -1.39 1.40 -6.05
CA ASP A 379 -2.68 1.80 -6.60
C ASP A 379 -3.66 0.62 -6.69
N GLY A 380 -4.63 0.61 -5.77
CA GLY A 380 -5.59 -0.48 -5.68
C GLY A 380 -6.54 -0.54 -6.87
N LEU A 381 -7.13 0.59 -7.27
CA LEU A 381 -8.09 0.62 -8.38
C LEU A 381 -7.41 0.42 -9.75
N TRP A 382 -6.18 0.86 -9.91
CA TRP A 382 -5.38 0.55 -11.09
C TRP A 382 -5.20 -0.97 -11.25
N ALA A 383 -4.87 -1.68 -10.18
CA ALA A 383 -4.73 -3.14 -10.22
C ALA A 383 -6.05 -3.83 -10.58
N VAL A 384 -7.17 -3.35 -10.06
CA VAL A 384 -8.52 -3.83 -10.41
C VAL A 384 -8.82 -3.62 -11.89
N LEU A 385 -8.56 -2.43 -12.43
CA LEU A 385 -8.73 -2.12 -13.85
C LEU A 385 -7.81 -2.96 -14.74
N PHE A 386 -6.59 -3.23 -14.28
CA PHE A 386 -5.65 -4.09 -14.99
C PHE A 386 -6.21 -5.53 -15.13
N TRP A 387 -6.73 -6.09 -14.04
CA TRP A 387 -7.42 -7.39 -14.05
C TRP A 387 -8.62 -7.39 -14.99
N LEU A 388 -9.46 -6.37 -14.92
CA LEU A 388 -10.64 -6.25 -15.81
C LEU A 388 -10.24 -6.15 -17.27
N ASN A 389 -9.15 -5.46 -17.60
CA ASN A 389 -8.64 -5.39 -18.97
C ASN A 389 -8.16 -6.78 -19.45
N ILE A 390 -7.43 -7.54 -18.61
CA ILE A 390 -7.02 -8.91 -18.94
C ILE A 390 -8.26 -9.81 -19.15
N LEU A 391 -9.25 -9.75 -18.26
CA LEU A 391 -10.50 -10.50 -18.35
C LEU A 391 -11.27 -10.16 -19.63
N ALA A 392 -11.34 -8.85 -19.98
CA ALA A 392 -12.02 -8.40 -21.20
C ALA A 392 -11.35 -8.91 -22.48
N VAL A 393 -10.02 -9.02 -22.50
CA VAL A 393 -9.28 -9.58 -23.64
C VAL A 393 -9.38 -11.11 -23.68
N LYS A 394 -9.14 -11.79 -22.56
CA LYS A 394 -9.04 -13.26 -22.53
C LYS A 394 -10.38 -13.95 -22.53
N GLN A 395 -11.45 -13.30 -22.10
CA GLN A 395 -12.81 -13.88 -21.98
C GLN A 395 -12.80 -15.19 -21.17
N GLN A 396 -12.03 -15.21 -20.07
CA GLN A 396 -11.86 -16.34 -19.17
C GLN A 396 -12.20 -15.91 -17.73
N SER A 397 -12.49 -16.87 -16.84
CA SER A 397 -12.64 -16.56 -15.42
C SER A 397 -11.30 -16.22 -14.76
N VAL A 398 -11.35 -15.55 -13.62
CA VAL A 398 -10.15 -15.25 -12.80
C VAL A 398 -9.38 -16.55 -12.47
N GLU A 399 -10.08 -17.58 -12.03
CA GLU A 399 -9.50 -18.89 -11.72
C GLU A 399 -8.80 -19.50 -12.94
N ALA A 400 -9.44 -19.47 -14.11
CA ALA A 400 -8.87 -20.01 -15.34
C ALA A 400 -7.57 -19.28 -15.74
N ILE A 401 -7.53 -17.95 -15.61
CA ILE A 401 -6.34 -17.15 -15.89
C ILE A 401 -5.20 -17.49 -14.92
N VAL A 402 -5.49 -17.62 -13.62
CA VAL A 402 -4.47 -17.97 -12.63
C VAL A 402 -3.97 -19.41 -12.84
N LYS A 403 -4.86 -20.37 -13.13
CA LYS A 403 -4.45 -21.75 -13.43
C LYS A 403 -3.65 -21.87 -14.72
N GLU A 404 -3.98 -21.10 -15.77
CA GLU A 404 -3.17 -21.01 -16.99
C GLU A 404 -1.77 -20.43 -16.68
N HIS A 405 -1.71 -19.43 -15.80
CA HIS A 405 -0.45 -18.87 -15.33
C HIS A 405 0.40 -19.93 -14.61
N TRP A 406 -0.19 -20.68 -13.67
CA TRP A 406 0.52 -21.77 -12.98
C TRP A 406 0.99 -22.86 -13.94
N ALA A 407 0.15 -23.25 -14.91
CA ALA A 407 0.54 -24.23 -15.94
C ALA A 407 1.72 -23.76 -16.78
N THR A 408 1.88 -22.46 -16.96
CA THR A 408 2.92 -21.84 -17.80
C THR A 408 4.23 -21.60 -17.06
N TYR A 409 4.16 -21.20 -15.77
CA TYR A 409 5.30 -20.74 -14.98
C TYR A 409 5.60 -21.64 -13.77
N GLY A 410 4.73 -22.60 -13.47
CA GLY A 410 4.70 -23.33 -12.21
C GLY A 410 3.93 -22.56 -11.13
N ARG A 411 3.53 -23.25 -10.06
CA ARG A 411 2.86 -22.63 -8.92
C ARG A 411 3.85 -22.38 -7.78
N ASN A 412 3.90 -21.14 -7.31
CA ASN A 412 4.50 -20.81 -6.03
C ASN A 412 3.42 -20.89 -4.95
N PHE A 413 3.38 -22.00 -4.18
CA PHE A 413 2.60 -22.03 -2.96
C PHE A 413 3.20 -21.04 -1.99
N TYR A 414 2.40 -20.09 -1.53
CA TYR A 414 2.87 -18.97 -0.72
C TYR A 414 1.85 -18.64 0.36
N SER A 415 2.34 -18.39 1.58
CA SER A 415 1.51 -17.92 2.68
C SER A 415 2.29 -17.02 3.62
N ARG A 416 1.61 -16.02 4.16
CA ARG A 416 2.08 -15.16 5.23
C ARG A 416 1.28 -15.44 6.51
N HIS A 417 2.00 -15.65 7.59
CA HIS A 417 1.46 -15.86 8.92
C HIS A 417 1.86 -14.68 9.82
N ASP A 418 0.90 -13.88 10.28
CA ASP A 418 1.12 -12.75 11.16
C ASP A 418 0.80 -13.15 12.61
N TYR A 419 1.77 -12.99 13.51
CA TYR A 419 1.62 -13.13 14.95
C TYR A 419 1.62 -11.73 15.56
N GLU A 420 0.41 -11.19 15.79
CA GLU A 420 0.22 -9.82 16.25
C GLU A 420 0.24 -9.71 17.77
N GLY A 421 0.58 -8.50 18.29
CA GLY A 421 0.58 -8.22 19.72
C GLY A 421 1.57 -9.08 20.51
N VAL A 422 2.69 -9.47 19.88
CA VAL A 422 3.77 -10.16 20.57
C VAL A 422 4.54 -9.16 21.43
N ASP A 423 4.92 -9.55 22.62
CA ASP A 423 5.82 -8.76 23.46
C ASP A 423 7.11 -8.41 22.70
N SER A 424 7.46 -7.14 22.68
CA SER A 424 8.57 -6.64 21.85
C SER A 424 9.92 -7.26 22.21
N ASP A 425 10.18 -7.52 23.51
CA ASP A 425 11.44 -8.11 23.96
C ASP A 425 11.54 -9.59 23.53
N ARG A 426 10.43 -10.32 23.60
CA ARG A 426 10.34 -11.70 23.13
C ARG A 426 10.51 -11.78 21.61
N ALA A 427 9.87 -10.89 20.86
CA ALA A 427 10.01 -10.82 19.41
C ALA A 427 11.46 -10.48 19.00
N ASN A 428 12.09 -9.52 19.67
CA ASN A 428 13.49 -9.17 19.45
C ASN A 428 14.45 -10.31 19.82
N THR A 429 14.16 -11.05 20.90
CA THR A 429 14.93 -12.24 21.30
C THR A 429 14.90 -13.30 20.20
N LEU A 430 13.70 -13.60 19.66
CA LEU A 430 13.54 -14.55 18.54
C LEU A 430 14.42 -14.15 17.34
N MET A 431 14.33 -12.89 16.91
CA MET A 431 15.12 -12.40 15.76
C MET A 431 16.63 -12.43 16.05
N SER A 432 17.05 -12.15 17.29
CA SER A 432 18.45 -12.19 17.70
C SER A 432 19.00 -13.62 17.68
N ASN A 433 18.21 -14.59 18.16
CA ASN A 433 18.57 -16.01 18.12
C ASN A 433 18.74 -16.50 16.67
N LEU A 434 17.81 -16.13 15.78
CA LEU A 434 17.91 -16.45 14.36
C LEU A 434 19.18 -15.86 13.74
N ARG A 435 19.47 -14.56 13.99
CA ARG A 435 20.70 -13.91 13.49
C ARG A 435 21.97 -14.61 13.95
N ALA A 436 21.99 -15.09 15.17
CA ALA A 436 23.13 -15.85 15.69
C ALA A 436 23.30 -17.22 15.01
N ALA A 437 22.19 -17.83 14.58
CA ALA A 437 22.18 -19.17 14.01
C ALA A 437 22.46 -19.22 12.49
N ILE A 438 22.06 -18.19 11.71
CA ILE A 438 22.09 -18.21 10.25
C ILE A 438 23.49 -18.52 9.66
N GLY A 439 24.57 -18.06 10.30
CA GLY A 439 25.94 -18.28 9.84
C GLY A 439 26.37 -19.76 9.78
N SER A 440 25.65 -20.65 10.47
CA SER A 440 25.95 -22.10 10.50
C SER A 440 24.91 -22.95 9.77
N MET A 441 23.85 -22.35 9.18
CA MET A 441 22.73 -23.12 8.62
C MET A 441 23.01 -23.65 7.21
N ALA A 442 23.79 -22.96 6.39
CA ALA A 442 24.07 -23.38 5.02
C ALA A 442 24.66 -24.79 4.98
N GLY A 443 24.09 -25.67 4.15
CA GLY A 443 24.46 -27.09 4.04
C GLY A 443 23.87 -28.01 5.12
N GLN A 444 23.13 -27.45 6.12
CA GLN A 444 22.38 -28.28 7.06
C GLN A 444 21.12 -28.82 6.43
N THR A 445 20.68 -30.01 6.86
CA THR A 445 19.43 -30.63 6.41
C THR A 445 18.42 -30.68 7.56
N PHE A 446 17.22 -30.18 7.32
CA PHE A 446 16.09 -30.25 8.23
C PHE A 446 14.97 -31.09 7.57
N GLY A 447 14.76 -32.31 8.05
CA GLY A 447 13.85 -33.24 7.41
C GLY A 447 14.26 -33.49 5.95
N ASN A 448 13.44 -33.09 5.00
CA ASN A 448 13.70 -33.22 3.55
C ASN A 448 14.31 -31.97 2.92
N TYR A 449 14.57 -30.92 3.71
CA TYR A 449 15.02 -29.62 3.22
C TYR A 449 16.49 -29.37 3.54
N GLU A 450 17.31 -29.24 2.51
CA GLU A 450 18.72 -28.83 2.63
C GLU A 450 18.82 -27.32 2.44
N VAL A 451 19.43 -26.63 3.40
CA VAL A 451 19.60 -25.17 3.38
C VAL A 451 20.65 -24.78 2.34
N ALA A 452 20.25 -24.08 1.31
CA ALA A 452 21.15 -23.51 0.29
C ALA A 452 21.84 -22.24 0.79
N TYR A 453 21.08 -21.36 1.46
CA TYR A 453 21.60 -20.13 2.07
C TYR A 453 20.74 -19.71 3.26
N ALA A 454 21.35 -18.97 4.18
CA ALA A 454 20.65 -18.26 5.24
C ALA A 454 21.35 -16.92 5.49
N ASP A 455 20.59 -15.83 5.45
CA ASP A 455 21.11 -14.47 5.60
C ASP A 455 20.14 -13.53 6.32
N ASP A 456 20.66 -12.37 6.75
CA ASP A 456 19.88 -11.21 7.12
C ASP A 456 19.91 -10.23 5.95
N PHE A 457 18.80 -10.13 5.23
CA PHE A 457 18.73 -9.44 3.95
C PHE A 457 19.22 -8.00 4.04
N SER A 458 20.14 -7.66 3.19
CA SER A 458 20.65 -6.30 2.98
C SER A 458 20.52 -5.93 1.52
N TYR A 459 20.03 -4.74 1.27
CA TYR A 459 19.77 -4.19 -0.07
C TYR A 459 20.69 -3.01 -0.34
N THR A 460 21.38 -3.05 -1.46
CA THR A 460 22.07 -1.89 -2.02
C THR A 460 21.27 -1.40 -3.22
N ASP A 461 20.77 -0.17 -3.14
CA ASP A 461 19.96 0.41 -4.23
C ASP A 461 20.82 0.60 -5.49
N PRO A 462 20.41 0.04 -6.64
CA PRO A 462 21.21 0.09 -7.87
C PRO A 462 21.18 1.46 -8.56
N VAL A 463 20.41 2.42 -8.04
CA VAL A 463 20.28 3.77 -8.58
C VAL A 463 21.15 4.76 -7.84
N ASP A 464 21.04 4.81 -6.50
CA ASP A 464 21.74 5.82 -5.67
C ASP A 464 22.82 5.22 -4.77
N GLY A 465 22.97 3.89 -4.73
CA GLY A 465 23.97 3.21 -3.92
C GLY A 465 23.66 3.19 -2.41
N SER A 466 22.49 3.65 -1.99
CA SER A 466 22.08 3.60 -0.58
C SER A 466 21.94 2.15 -0.09
N VAL A 467 22.24 1.92 1.19
CA VAL A 467 22.20 0.59 1.78
C VAL A 467 21.17 0.51 2.88
N ALA A 468 20.27 -0.49 2.79
CA ALA A 468 19.31 -0.84 3.83
C ALA A 468 19.61 -2.25 4.36
N SER A 469 20.12 -2.34 5.58
CA SER A 469 20.51 -3.61 6.23
C SER A 469 19.42 -4.14 7.15
N GLN A 470 19.52 -5.41 7.54
CA GLN A 470 18.64 -6.08 8.52
C GLN A 470 17.16 -6.02 8.15
N GLN A 471 16.86 -6.27 6.87
CA GLN A 471 15.51 -6.16 6.33
C GLN A 471 14.65 -7.42 6.53
N GLY A 472 15.21 -8.47 7.10
CA GLY A 472 14.56 -9.73 7.42
C GLY A 472 15.46 -10.92 7.23
N ILE A 473 15.21 -11.98 7.98
CA ILE A 473 16.01 -13.21 7.91
C ILE A 473 15.40 -14.12 6.87
N ARG A 474 16.25 -14.56 5.91
CA ARG A 474 15.88 -15.50 4.86
C ARG A 474 16.60 -16.82 5.06
N ILE A 475 15.87 -17.91 4.90
CA ILE A 475 16.40 -19.28 4.82
C ILE A 475 15.89 -19.87 3.52
N GLY A 476 16.76 -20.05 2.54
CA GLY A 476 16.45 -20.65 1.25
C GLY A 476 16.96 -22.07 1.17
N PHE A 477 16.18 -22.96 0.54
CA PHE A 477 16.48 -24.38 0.41
C PHE A 477 16.88 -24.73 -1.02
N THR A 478 17.56 -25.86 -1.20
CA THR A 478 18.08 -26.31 -2.50
C THR A 478 16.96 -26.63 -3.51
N ASP A 479 15.75 -26.89 -3.06
CA ASP A 479 14.57 -27.13 -3.91
C ASP A 479 13.87 -25.83 -4.36
N GLY A 480 14.41 -24.64 -3.98
CA GLY A 480 13.82 -23.33 -4.25
C GLY A 480 12.77 -22.87 -3.24
N SER A 481 12.44 -23.68 -2.24
CA SER A 481 11.59 -23.27 -1.12
C SER A 481 12.30 -22.26 -0.24
N ARG A 482 11.56 -21.43 0.49
CA ARG A 482 12.14 -20.49 1.46
C ARG A 482 11.22 -20.16 2.62
N ILE A 483 11.85 -19.79 3.72
CA ILE A 483 11.21 -19.28 4.93
C ILE A 483 11.82 -17.91 5.22
N ILE A 484 10.97 -16.93 5.54
CA ILE A 484 11.40 -15.57 5.86
C ILE A 484 10.77 -15.12 7.18
N PHE A 485 11.58 -14.51 8.04
CA PHE A 485 11.14 -13.93 9.31
C PHE A 485 11.37 -12.42 9.31
N ARG A 486 10.34 -11.66 9.68
CA ARG A 486 10.44 -10.20 9.83
C ARG A 486 9.67 -9.73 11.08
N LEU A 487 10.14 -8.65 11.67
CA LEU A 487 9.35 -7.86 12.61
C LEU A 487 8.77 -6.64 11.91
N SER A 488 7.48 -6.43 12.07
CA SER A 488 6.80 -5.22 11.62
C SER A 488 6.63 -4.26 12.80
N GLY A 489 7.04 -2.99 12.58
CA GLY A 489 6.88 -1.91 13.54
C GLY A 489 5.61 -1.08 13.32
N THR A 490 4.63 -1.57 12.55
CA THR A 490 3.42 -0.79 12.20
C THR A 490 2.33 -0.82 13.27
N GLY A 491 2.45 -1.67 14.29
CA GLY A 491 1.48 -1.77 15.39
C GLY A 491 1.64 -0.65 16.42
N THR A 492 0.53 -0.11 16.89
CA THR A 492 0.48 0.84 18.01
C THR A 492 0.62 0.13 19.36
N GLN A 493 0.49 -1.21 19.38
CA GLN A 493 0.60 -2.06 20.58
C GLN A 493 1.37 -3.35 20.26
N GLY A 494 2.56 -3.52 20.87
CA GLY A 494 3.41 -4.69 20.70
C GLY A 494 4.08 -4.79 19.32
N ALA A 495 4.77 -5.90 19.08
CA ALA A 495 5.39 -6.24 17.80
C ALA A 495 4.51 -7.22 17.01
N THR A 496 4.60 -7.19 15.70
CA THR A 496 4.06 -8.24 14.83
C THR A 496 5.21 -9.03 14.22
N LEU A 497 5.32 -10.31 14.61
CA LEU A 497 6.20 -11.25 13.92
C LEU A 497 5.49 -11.74 12.66
N ARG A 498 6.15 -11.58 11.51
CA ARG A 498 5.69 -12.08 10.22
C ARG A 498 6.56 -13.23 9.75
N LEU A 499 5.92 -14.36 9.53
CA LEU A 499 6.49 -15.54 8.90
C LEU A 499 5.96 -15.64 7.47
N TYR A 500 6.86 -15.79 6.51
CA TYR A 500 6.51 -16.04 5.12
C TYR A 500 7.08 -17.40 4.72
N VAL A 501 6.24 -18.20 4.07
CA VAL A 501 6.60 -19.56 3.66
C VAL A 501 6.28 -19.74 2.18
N GLU A 502 7.23 -20.24 1.42
CA GLU A 502 7.08 -20.42 -0.02
C GLU A 502 7.67 -21.75 -0.49
N ARG A 503 6.94 -22.44 -1.38
CA ARG A 503 7.38 -23.63 -2.08
C ARG A 503 7.01 -23.57 -3.57
N TYR A 504 7.97 -23.81 -4.42
CA TYR A 504 7.74 -23.94 -5.86
C TYR A 504 7.33 -25.36 -6.25
N GLU A 505 6.33 -25.47 -7.15
CA GLU A 505 5.86 -26.74 -7.71
C GLU A 505 5.75 -26.62 -9.24
N ALA A 506 6.54 -27.41 -9.95
CA ALA A 506 6.52 -27.48 -11.41
C ALA A 506 5.49 -28.47 -11.96
N ASP A 507 5.10 -29.47 -11.17
CA ASP A 507 4.17 -30.54 -11.56
C ASP A 507 2.72 -30.01 -11.55
N THR A 508 2.16 -29.80 -12.73
CA THR A 508 0.82 -29.25 -12.91
C THR A 508 -0.27 -30.09 -12.24
N SER A 509 -0.06 -31.39 -12.06
CA SER A 509 -1.00 -32.29 -11.39
C SER A 509 -1.17 -32.00 -9.89
N LYS A 510 -0.26 -31.22 -9.31
CA LYS A 510 -0.24 -30.82 -7.90
C LYS A 510 -0.70 -29.38 -7.66
N HIS A 511 -0.95 -28.62 -8.72
CA HIS A 511 -1.29 -27.20 -8.60
C HIS A 511 -2.61 -26.93 -7.87
N ASP A 512 -3.54 -27.88 -7.85
CA ASP A 512 -4.84 -27.72 -7.17
C ASP A 512 -4.81 -28.08 -5.67
N GLN A 513 -3.65 -28.40 -5.10
CA GLN A 513 -3.53 -28.66 -3.67
C GLN A 513 -3.88 -27.41 -2.85
N ASP A 514 -4.44 -27.64 -1.67
CA ASP A 514 -4.62 -26.58 -0.67
C ASP A 514 -3.25 -25.99 -0.25
N THR A 515 -3.18 -24.67 -0.18
CA THR A 515 -1.90 -23.97 0.08
C THR A 515 -1.33 -24.32 1.45
N GLN A 516 -2.16 -24.36 2.51
CA GLN A 516 -1.69 -24.67 3.85
C GLN A 516 -1.23 -26.13 3.96
N ALA A 517 -1.93 -27.05 3.30
CA ALA A 517 -1.52 -28.45 3.23
C ALA A 517 -0.20 -28.63 2.46
N ALA A 518 -0.03 -27.89 1.35
CA ALA A 518 1.21 -27.95 0.56
C ALA A 518 2.43 -27.36 1.30
N LEU A 519 2.21 -26.43 2.24
CA LEU A 519 3.25 -25.75 3.02
C LEU A 519 3.43 -26.32 4.45
N ALA A 520 2.63 -27.33 4.85
CA ALA A 520 2.57 -27.82 6.24
C ALA A 520 3.95 -28.17 6.83
N ASP A 521 4.78 -28.86 6.07
CA ASP A 521 6.12 -29.28 6.51
C ASP A 521 7.03 -28.06 6.74
N LEU A 522 6.99 -27.07 5.84
CA LEU A 522 7.78 -25.83 5.96
C LEU A 522 7.28 -24.94 7.09
N ILE A 523 5.98 -24.89 7.35
CA ILE A 523 5.39 -24.16 8.48
C ILE A 523 5.86 -24.78 9.80
N THR A 524 5.84 -26.12 9.89
CA THR A 524 6.35 -26.85 11.05
C THR A 524 7.85 -26.56 11.26
N LEU A 525 8.61 -26.65 10.17
CA LEU A 525 10.05 -26.37 10.20
C LEU A 525 10.36 -24.92 10.63
N ALA A 526 9.54 -23.95 10.20
CA ALA A 526 9.71 -22.56 10.62
C ALA A 526 9.54 -22.38 12.14
N ASP A 527 8.55 -23.06 12.75
CA ASP A 527 8.39 -23.05 14.21
C ASP A 527 9.56 -23.76 14.91
N GLU A 528 10.04 -24.89 14.41
CA GLU A 528 11.19 -25.60 14.98
C GLU A 528 12.45 -24.74 14.97
N ILE A 529 12.75 -24.06 13.84
CA ILE A 529 13.94 -23.21 13.70
C ILE A 529 13.85 -21.97 14.60
N ALA A 530 12.72 -21.27 14.58
CA ALA A 530 12.55 -19.98 15.24
C ALA A 530 11.96 -20.09 16.66
N GLN A 531 11.47 -21.27 17.04
CA GLN A 531 10.77 -21.51 18.33
C GLN A 531 9.62 -20.49 18.55
N ILE A 532 8.83 -20.23 17.49
CA ILE A 532 7.81 -19.19 17.48
C ILE A 532 6.86 -19.35 18.65
N LYS A 533 6.26 -20.53 18.82
CA LYS A 533 5.33 -20.84 19.89
C LYS A 533 5.95 -20.63 21.28
N ALA A 534 7.17 -21.13 21.49
CA ALA A 534 7.86 -21.05 22.78
C ALA A 534 8.22 -19.60 23.16
N LEU A 535 8.70 -18.82 22.19
CA LEU A 535 9.17 -17.46 22.44
C LEU A 535 8.04 -16.42 22.40
N THR A 536 7.05 -16.56 21.51
CA THR A 536 5.96 -15.59 21.40
C THR A 536 4.79 -15.88 22.34
N GLY A 537 4.64 -17.13 22.78
CA GLY A 537 3.48 -17.59 23.54
C GLY A 537 2.20 -17.70 22.72
N ARG A 538 2.31 -17.68 21.38
CA ARG A 538 1.19 -17.80 20.45
C ARG A 538 1.13 -19.22 19.89
N ASP A 539 -0.01 -19.88 20.02
CA ASP A 539 -0.24 -21.23 19.50
C ASP A 539 -0.53 -21.26 17.98
N ALA A 540 -1.01 -20.14 17.45
CA ALA A 540 -1.35 -19.97 16.03
C ALA A 540 -1.14 -18.52 15.60
N PRO A 541 -0.98 -18.23 14.30
CA PRO A 541 -0.99 -16.88 13.78
C PRO A 541 -2.34 -16.22 13.97
N THR A 542 -2.35 -14.90 14.11
CA THR A 542 -3.57 -14.06 14.20
C THR A 542 -4.23 -13.95 12.83
N VAL A 543 -3.41 -13.81 11.77
CA VAL A 543 -3.85 -13.68 10.39
C VAL A 543 -3.02 -14.60 9.51
N ILE A 544 -3.68 -15.28 8.57
CA ILE A 544 -3.07 -16.07 7.48
C ILE A 544 -3.55 -15.49 6.15
N THR A 545 -2.59 -15.17 5.28
CA THR A 545 -2.88 -14.67 3.92
C THR A 545 -2.02 -15.40 2.89
#